data_2b2387d2c9640cc6ce9f29633810b1d5
#
_entry.id   2b2387d2c9640cc6ce9f29633810b1d5
#
_cell.length_a   1.000
_cell.length_b   1.000
_cell.length_c   1.000
_cell.angle_alpha   90.00
_cell.angle_beta   90.00
_cell.angle_gamma   90.00
#
_symmetry.space_group_name_H-M   'P 1'
#
loop_
_entity.id
_entity.type
_entity.pdbx_description
1 polymer ?
#
loop_
_entity_poly.entity_id
_entity_poly.type
_entity_poly.pdbx_seq_one_letter_code
_entity_poly.pdbx_strand_id
1 'polypeptide(L)'
;MTLGGIMKYDGMLDTWHEECGVFGVYDKSSTIGTTIYEGLMALQHRGQEGAGVAVVHELQIDVVKGPGLVKEALQDVSFLKGHIGIGHVRYSTTGIENPCDVQPIVGESQWGAFAVAHNGNLTNAQVLRRELETQGCVFTTTMDSEVIVHLINCSNTSTILGAIQQACRRLEGAFSLTIVANEKLIGVRDPHGYRPLCVGRTAHGYVLASESCAIGAIEGTFIRDVRPGEIILIDGTDFRSVPYHSSIRHEVSDYRNTEGGIQSRTISRDGAEGLENKEKTKQVHVGSAGVEQQEVVEQHTCVFEYIYFAHPTSVIDGQGVSEARVAMGRQLAKETQYEADIVMPIPNSGTLSAQGYAEKSGIPYREGLVRNPKVLRTFIEPNQISREEAVRNKFSIVPDVVQGKRIVLIDDSIVRGTTSRYIVSMLRQAGAKEIYLCLTSEPIRYPCYFGIDTSDAEELLAHRYSIEEIRQYIGVDRLYYLSHEGLVQSMKQLEVPHLCVACFTGEYPSPVGDEYTKGGTYVC
;
A
#
# COMPACT_ATOMS: atom_id res chain seq x y z
N MET A 1 -22.97 37.04 9.59
CA MET A 1 -21.96 37.10 8.53
C MET A 1 -21.99 35.77 7.84
N THR A 2 -22.48 35.75 6.62
CA THR A 2 -22.72 34.56 5.82
C THR A 2 -21.38 33.98 5.33
N LEU A 3 -21.13 32.71 5.62
CA LEU A 3 -20.02 31.86 5.15
C LEU A 3 -20.00 31.68 3.61
N GLY A 4 -20.46 32.68 2.85
CA GLY A 4 -20.59 32.66 1.40
C GLY A 4 -19.32 32.89 0.58
N GLY A 5 -18.15 32.92 1.20
CA GLY A 5 -16.87 33.23 0.55
C GLY A 5 -15.90 32.04 0.41
N ILE A 6 -16.31 30.85 0.79
CA ILE A 6 -15.42 29.71 0.85
C ILE A 6 -15.77 28.75 -0.30
N MET A 7 -14.78 28.51 -1.13
CA MET A 7 -14.62 27.44 -2.11
C MET A 7 -14.97 27.73 -3.57
N LYS A 8 -13.94 28.21 -4.25
CA LYS A 8 -13.67 27.74 -5.61
C LYS A 8 -12.53 26.73 -5.50
N TYR A 9 -12.89 25.46 -5.43
CA TYR A 9 -11.94 24.36 -5.62
C TYR A 9 -12.30 23.64 -6.91
N ASP A 10 -11.40 23.73 -7.87
CA ASP A 10 -11.50 23.06 -9.16
C ASP A 10 -10.96 21.62 -9.03
N GLY A 11 -11.78 20.70 -9.39
CA GLY A 11 -11.43 19.56 -10.25
C GLY A 11 -11.13 18.18 -9.63
N MET A 12 -10.94 17.83 -8.34
CA MET A 12 -10.63 16.45 -7.91
C MET A 12 -11.68 15.80 -6.99
N LEU A 13 -11.95 14.50 -7.20
CA LEU A 13 -12.84 13.70 -6.36
C LEU A 13 -12.24 13.52 -4.96
N ASP A 14 -13.10 13.53 -3.92
CA ASP A 14 -12.75 13.30 -2.53
C ASP A 14 -12.67 11.80 -2.23
N THR A 15 -11.85 11.09 -3.01
CA THR A 15 -11.51 9.71 -2.75
C THR A 15 -10.02 9.66 -2.49
N TRP A 16 -9.61 8.88 -1.49
CA TRP A 16 -8.25 8.43 -1.41
C TRP A 16 -7.83 7.90 -2.76
N HIS A 17 -6.76 8.43 -3.25
CA HIS A 17 -6.13 7.88 -4.43
C HIS A 17 -5.29 6.69 -3.97
N GLU A 18 -5.57 5.54 -4.56
CA GLU A 18 -5.07 4.25 -4.16
C GLU A 18 -3.57 4.13 -4.46
N GLU A 19 -2.92 3.17 -3.84
CA GLU A 19 -1.49 2.94 -3.97
C GLU A 19 -1.23 1.87 -5.01
N CYS A 20 -0.03 1.90 -5.63
CA CYS A 20 0.42 0.87 -6.54
C CYS A 20 0.40 -0.54 -5.92
N GLY A 21 0.38 -1.56 -6.76
CA GLY A 21 0.56 -2.95 -6.35
C GLY A 21 1.61 -3.64 -7.20
N VAL A 22 2.46 -4.44 -6.56
CA VAL A 22 3.48 -5.26 -7.21
C VAL A 22 3.15 -6.74 -7.08
N PHE A 23 3.47 -7.48 -8.13
CA PHE A 23 3.35 -8.93 -8.20
C PHE A 23 4.59 -9.52 -8.86
N GLY A 24 5.05 -10.66 -8.40
CA GLY A 24 6.15 -11.37 -9.03
C GLY A 24 5.98 -12.86 -8.86
N VAL A 25 6.28 -13.63 -9.86
CA VAL A 25 6.15 -15.09 -9.81
C VAL A 25 7.33 -15.79 -10.48
N TYR A 26 7.83 -16.81 -9.81
CA TYR A 26 8.70 -17.84 -10.33
C TYR A 26 7.93 -19.15 -10.37
N ASP A 27 7.63 -19.65 -11.55
CA ASP A 27 6.86 -20.87 -11.74
C ASP A 27 7.34 -21.63 -12.97
N LYS A 28 7.52 -22.92 -12.84
CA LYS A 28 7.97 -23.79 -13.95
C LYS A 28 6.86 -24.13 -14.94
N SER A 29 5.63 -23.68 -14.71
CA SER A 29 4.54 -23.79 -15.67
C SER A 29 4.77 -22.86 -16.87
N SER A 30 4.20 -23.18 -18.00
CA SER A 30 4.34 -22.37 -19.23
C SER A 30 3.36 -21.19 -19.32
N THR A 31 2.55 -20.93 -18.30
CA THR A 31 1.46 -19.95 -18.31
C THR A 31 1.73 -18.71 -17.47
N ILE A 32 2.99 -18.30 -17.36
CA ILE A 32 3.43 -17.24 -16.47
C ILE A 32 2.70 -15.91 -16.68
N GLY A 33 2.47 -15.52 -17.94
CA GLY A 33 1.75 -14.28 -18.27
C GLY A 33 0.33 -14.27 -17.71
N THR A 34 -0.40 -15.39 -17.83
CA THR A 34 -1.76 -15.53 -17.28
C THR A 34 -1.75 -15.47 -15.75
N THR A 35 -0.80 -16.16 -15.10
CA THR A 35 -0.66 -16.13 -13.64
C THR A 35 -0.41 -14.71 -13.11
N ILE A 36 0.45 -13.94 -13.80
CA ILE A 36 0.69 -12.54 -13.42
C ILE A 36 -0.58 -11.71 -13.63
N TYR A 37 -1.29 -11.90 -14.74
CA TYR A 37 -2.55 -11.21 -15.01
C TYR A 37 -3.58 -11.44 -13.90
N GLU A 38 -3.77 -12.68 -13.47
CA GLU A 38 -4.70 -13.03 -12.39
C GLU A 38 -4.28 -12.41 -11.05
N GLY A 39 -2.98 -12.43 -10.72
CA GLY A 39 -2.43 -11.76 -9.55
C GLY A 39 -2.67 -10.24 -9.58
N LEU A 40 -2.46 -9.59 -10.73
CA LEU A 40 -2.71 -8.16 -10.90
C LEU A 40 -4.21 -7.83 -10.87
N MET A 41 -5.07 -8.69 -11.40
CA MET A 41 -6.53 -8.52 -11.27
C MET A 41 -6.98 -8.51 -9.80
N ALA A 42 -6.37 -9.36 -8.96
CA ALA A 42 -6.64 -9.36 -7.53
C ALA A 42 -6.10 -8.09 -6.81
N LEU A 43 -5.08 -7.45 -7.36
CA LEU A 43 -4.52 -6.19 -6.87
C LEU A 43 -5.12 -4.93 -7.54
N GLN A 44 -6.13 -5.07 -8.42
CA GLN A 44 -6.71 -3.95 -9.17
C GLN A 44 -7.23 -2.82 -8.28
N HIS A 45 -7.65 -3.13 -7.06
CA HIS A 45 -8.09 -2.14 -6.08
C HIS A 45 -6.97 -1.19 -5.66
N ARG A 46 -5.69 -1.55 -5.84
CA ARG A 46 -4.52 -0.71 -5.52
C ARG A 46 -4.13 0.26 -6.64
N GLY A 47 -4.48 -0.04 -7.90
CA GLY A 47 -4.12 0.82 -9.03
C GLY A 47 -5.06 0.63 -10.20
N GLN A 48 -5.53 1.74 -10.80
CA GLN A 48 -6.55 1.74 -11.87
C GLN A 48 -6.13 2.53 -13.11
N GLU A 49 -4.98 3.21 -13.10
CA GLU A 49 -4.55 4.11 -14.17
C GLU A 49 -3.61 3.47 -15.19
N GLY A 50 -3.01 2.36 -14.81
CA GLY A 50 -2.13 1.61 -15.71
C GLY A 50 -1.76 0.25 -15.13
N ALA A 51 -1.39 -0.67 -16.01
CA ALA A 51 -0.86 -1.96 -15.64
C ALA A 51 0.25 -2.40 -16.59
N GLY A 52 1.17 -3.22 -16.08
CA GLY A 52 2.24 -3.76 -16.90
C GLY A 52 2.79 -5.06 -16.36
N VAL A 53 3.36 -5.83 -17.26
CA VAL A 53 3.96 -7.14 -17.02
C VAL A 53 5.31 -7.19 -17.71
N ALA A 54 6.32 -7.76 -17.06
CA ALA A 54 7.61 -8.11 -17.64
C ALA A 54 7.93 -9.58 -17.36
N VAL A 55 8.24 -10.33 -18.40
CA VAL A 55 8.54 -11.78 -18.31
C VAL A 55 9.92 -12.06 -18.89
N VAL A 56 10.71 -12.86 -18.21
CA VAL A 56 12.02 -13.30 -18.69
C VAL A 56 11.85 -14.51 -19.60
N HIS A 57 12.33 -14.37 -20.84
CA HIS A 57 12.37 -15.42 -21.84
C HIS A 57 13.73 -15.44 -22.54
N GLU A 58 14.46 -16.55 -22.44
CA GLU A 58 15.77 -16.73 -23.09
C GLU A 58 16.77 -15.57 -22.83
N LEU A 59 16.85 -15.09 -21.59
CA LEU A 59 17.68 -13.95 -21.14
C LEU A 59 17.23 -12.56 -21.67
N GLN A 60 16.15 -12.49 -22.40
CA GLN A 60 15.48 -11.25 -22.77
C GLN A 60 14.28 -10.99 -21.85
N ILE A 61 13.82 -9.76 -21.85
CA ILE A 61 12.64 -9.36 -21.08
C ILE A 61 11.57 -8.88 -22.04
N ASP A 62 10.50 -9.66 -22.15
CA ASP A 62 9.30 -9.26 -22.87
C ASP A 62 8.40 -8.42 -21.97
N VAL A 63 7.95 -7.26 -22.46
CA VAL A 63 7.14 -6.31 -21.69
C VAL A 63 5.84 -6.00 -22.42
N VAL A 64 4.73 -6.06 -21.67
CA VAL A 64 3.42 -5.56 -22.08
C VAL A 64 2.93 -4.60 -21.01
N LYS A 65 2.64 -3.36 -21.38
CA LYS A 65 2.13 -2.36 -20.44
C LYS A 65 1.29 -1.29 -21.15
N GLY A 66 0.34 -0.71 -20.43
CA GLY A 66 -0.52 0.32 -20.97
C GLY A 66 -1.33 1.04 -19.88
N PRO A 67 -2.02 2.12 -20.26
CA PRO A 67 -2.92 2.84 -19.38
C PRO A 67 -4.22 2.05 -19.15
N GLY A 68 -4.93 2.40 -18.08
CA GLY A 68 -6.22 1.85 -17.73
C GLY A 68 -6.17 0.63 -16.81
N LEU A 69 -7.30 -0.04 -16.68
CA LEU A 69 -7.45 -1.23 -15.84
C LEU A 69 -6.63 -2.41 -16.42
N VAL A 70 -6.27 -3.37 -15.56
CA VAL A 70 -5.52 -4.57 -15.96
C VAL A 70 -6.08 -5.21 -17.25
N LYS A 71 -7.40 -5.41 -17.33
CA LYS A 71 -8.07 -5.98 -18.53
C LYS A 71 -8.00 -5.10 -19.77
N GLU A 72 -7.75 -3.80 -19.63
CA GLU A 72 -7.64 -2.84 -20.71
C GLU A 72 -6.20 -2.72 -21.18
N ALA A 73 -5.28 -2.59 -20.24
CA ALA A 73 -3.84 -2.48 -20.47
C ALA A 73 -3.20 -3.78 -20.95
N LEU A 74 -3.71 -4.94 -20.47
CA LEU A 74 -3.14 -6.26 -20.68
C LEU A 74 -4.15 -7.18 -21.40
N GLN A 75 -4.60 -6.78 -22.60
CA GLN A 75 -5.65 -7.48 -23.35
C GLN A 75 -5.30 -8.92 -23.72
N ASP A 76 -4.05 -9.18 -24.04
CA ASP A 76 -3.52 -10.53 -24.26
C ASP A 76 -2.10 -10.62 -23.73
N VAL A 77 -1.90 -11.49 -22.76
CA VAL A 77 -0.59 -11.83 -22.15
C VAL A 77 -0.28 -13.33 -22.28
N SER A 78 -1.13 -14.09 -22.95
CA SER A 78 -0.99 -15.54 -23.08
C SER A 78 0.23 -15.95 -23.91
N PHE A 79 0.72 -15.05 -24.77
CA PHE A 79 1.93 -15.26 -25.55
C PHE A 79 3.22 -15.09 -24.75
N LEU A 80 3.18 -14.44 -23.59
CA LEU A 80 4.33 -14.25 -22.71
C LEU A 80 4.73 -15.59 -22.10
N LYS A 81 5.81 -16.15 -22.61
CA LYS A 81 6.35 -17.44 -22.18
C LYS A 81 7.58 -17.21 -21.33
N GLY A 82 7.77 -18.05 -20.32
CA GLY A 82 8.89 -17.97 -19.41
C GLY A 82 8.59 -18.66 -18.09
N HIS A 83 9.51 -18.53 -17.16
CA HIS A 83 9.39 -19.11 -15.82
C HIS A 83 9.38 -18.05 -14.72
N ILE A 84 9.73 -16.82 -15.06
CA ILE A 84 9.86 -15.73 -14.11
C ILE A 84 9.28 -14.47 -14.73
N GLY A 85 8.48 -13.75 -13.96
CA GLY A 85 7.96 -12.47 -14.38
C GLY A 85 7.48 -11.64 -13.20
N ILE A 86 7.31 -10.35 -13.46
CA ILE A 86 6.76 -9.37 -12.53
C ILE A 86 5.65 -8.58 -13.17
N GLY A 87 4.77 -8.05 -12.34
CA GLY A 87 3.68 -7.18 -12.76
C GLY A 87 3.49 -6.02 -11.81
N HIS A 88 2.81 -5.00 -12.33
CA HIS A 88 2.51 -3.77 -11.61
C HIS A 88 1.11 -3.27 -11.96
N VAL A 89 0.37 -2.79 -10.97
CA VAL A 89 -0.80 -1.93 -11.14
C VAL A 89 -0.47 -0.55 -10.63
N ARG A 90 -0.72 0.47 -11.47
CA ARG A 90 -0.33 1.85 -11.21
C ARG A 90 -1.49 2.65 -10.66
N TYR A 91 -1.16 3.45 -9.65
CA TYR A 91 -1.85 4.68 -9.35
C TYR A 91 -0.85 5.85 -9.42
N SER A 92 -1.25 6.99 -10.01
CA SER A 92 -0.37 8.16 -10.15
C SER A 92 -0.31 8.95 -8.85
N THR A 93 0.86 9.01 -8.24
CA THR A 93 1.12 9.89 -7.09
C THR A 93 1.56 11.30 -7.52
N THR A 94 1.78 11.51 -8.82
CA THR A 94 2.23 12.79 -9.40
C THR A 94 1.41 13.10 -10.65
N GLY A 95 0.71 14.20 -10.66
CA GLY A 95 -0.37 14.57 -11.58
C GLY A 95 -0.04 14.81 -13.06
N ILE A 96 0.96 14.19 -13.66
CA ILE A 96 1.24 14.26 -15.10
C ILE A 96 1.03 12.88 -15.70
N GLU A 97 0.02 12.75 -16.56
CA GLU A 97 -0.25 11.56 -17.38
C GLU A 97 0.81 11.45 -18.49
N ASN A 98 1.98 10.88 -18.18
CA ASN A 98 2.91 10.46 -19.22
C ASN A 98 2.68 8.97 -19.49
N PRO A 99 2.33 8.58 -20.73
CA PRO A 99 2.16 7.17 -21.10
C PRO A 99 3.40 6.29 -20.86
N CYS A 100 4.59 6.91 -20.75
CA CYS A 100 5.83 6.23 -20.41
C CYS A 100 5.93 5.84 -18.95
N ASP A 101 5.15 6.45 -18.06
CA ASP A 101 5.22 6.26 -16.61
C ASP A 101 4.46 5.02 -16.12
N VAL A 102 4.46 3.94 -16.89
CA VAL A 102 3.88 2.65 -16.49
C VAL A 102 5.01 1.65 -16.23
N GLN A 103 4.94 0.99 -15.07
CA GLN A 103 5.88 -0.04 -14.68
C GLN A 103 5.42 -1.43 -15.16
N PRO A 104 6.33 -2.42 -15.25
CA PRO A 104 7.75 -2.44 -14.87
C PRO A 104 8.66 -1.58 -15.74
N ILE A 105 9.80 -1.14 -15.14
CA ILE A 105 10.88 -0.43 -15.85
C ILE A 105 12.00 -1.43 -16.13
N VAL A 106 12.44 -1.50 -17.38
CA VAL A 106 13.55 -2.36 -17.79
C VAL A 106 14.86 -1.59 -17.76
N GLY A 107 15.89 -2.21 -17.21
CA GLY A 107 17.27 -1.74 -17.24
C GLY A 107 18.20 -2.77 -17.84
N GLU A 108 19.34 -2.30 -18.33
CA GLU A 108 20.44 -3.15 -18.79
C GLU A 108 21.67 -2.89 -17.91
N SER A 109 22.26 -3.95 -17.38
CA SER A 109 23.43 -3.89 -16.53
C SER A 109 24.53 -4.80 -17.06
N GLN A 110 25.71 -4.69 -16.46
CA GLN A 110 26.83 -5.60 -16.77
C GLN A 110 26.51 -7.09 -16.50
N TRP A 111 25.44 -7.37 -15.75
CA TRP A 111 24.96 -8.74 -15.46
C TRP A 111 23.79 -9.16 -16.36
N GLY A 112 23.40 -8.36 -17.35
CA GLY A 112 22.28 -8.59 -18.26
C GLY A 112 21.08 -7.70 -17.98
N ALA A 113 20.00 -7.94 -18.72
CA ALA A 113 18.75 -7.23 -18.56
C ALA A 113 18.06 -7.56 -17.22
N PHE A 114 17.38 -6.58 -16.65
CA PHE A 114 16.54 -6.74 -15.46
C PHE A 114 15.32 -5.82 -15.55
N ALA A 115 14.28 -6.12 -14.78
CA ALA A 115 13.11 -5.25 -14.68
C ALA A 115 12.73 -5.05 -13.22
N VAL A 116 12.19 -3.86 -12.91
CA VAL A 116 11.79 -3.43 -11.57
C VAL A 116 10.35 -2.98 -11.58
N ALA A 117 9.57 -3.43 -10.60
CA ALA A 117 8.28 -2.86 -10.23
C ALA A 117 8.33 -2.38 -8.77
N HIS A 118 7.79 -1.19 -8.50
CA HIS A 118 7.88 -0.47 -7.24
C HIS A 118 6.51 -0.03 -6.76
N ASN A 119 6.20 -0.33 -5.52
CA ASN A 119 5.09 0.23 -4.75
C ASN A 119 5.65 1.08 -3.60
N GLY A 120 5.37 2.37 -3.61
CA GLY A 120 5.83 3.31 -2.61
C GLY A 120 6.16 4.68 -3.17
N ASN A 121 7.00 5.43 -2.44
CA ASN A 121 7.49 6.74 -2.84
C ASN A 121 8.84 7.03 -2.17
N LEU A 122 9.82 7.39 -2.99
CA LEU A 122 11.18 7.70 -2.53
C LEU A 122 11.29 9.19 -2.16
N THR A 123 11.60 9.47 -0.90
CA THR A 123 11.70 10.85 -0.40
C THR A 123 12.97 11.56 -0.87
N ASN A 124 14.01 10.82 -1.26
CA ASN A 124 15.27 11.36 -1.78
C ASN A 124 15.45 11.18 -3.30
N ALA A 125 14.37 10.82 -4.03
CA ALA A 125 14.45 10.55 -5.47
C ALA A 125 15.08 11.69 -6.28
N GLN A 126 14.73 12.96 -5.98
CA GLN A 126 15.25 14.12 -6.71
C GLN A 126 16.74 14.33 -6.48
N VAL A 127 17.22 14.13 -5.25
CA VAL A 127 18.65 14.24 -4.91
C VAL A 127 19.44 13.18 -5.67
N LEU A 128 18.99 11.94 -5.62
CA LEU A 128 19.62 10.82 -6.31
C LEU A 128 19.59 11.00 -7.83
N ARG A 129 18.50 11.52 -8.39
CA ARG A 129 18.37 11.80 -9.82
C ARG A 129 19.42 12.81 -10.29
N ARG A 130 19.52 13.97 -9.63
CA ARG A 130 20.54 14.99 -9.95
C ARG A 130 21.97 14.42 -9.89
N GLU A 131 22.25 13.61 -8.88
CA GLU A 131 23.55 12.95 -8.75
C GLU A 131 23.82 12.01 -9.93
N LEU A 132 22.87 11.16 -10.30
CA LEU A 132 22.99 10.21 -11.40
C LEU A 132 23.09 10.94 -12.76
N GLU A 133 22.37 12.03 -12.96
CA GLU A 133 22.49 12.89 -14.15
C GLU A 133 23.90 13.47 -14.29
N THR A 134 24.54 13.89 -13.19
CA THR A 134 25.95 14.34 -13.21
C THR A 134 26.92 13.22 -13.56
N GLN A 135 26.55 11.96 -13.34
CA GLN A 135 27.32 10.78 -13.73
C GLN A 135 27.04 10.34 -15.18
N GLY A 136 26.16 11.06 -15.90
CA GLY A 136 25.83 10.80 -17.31
C GLY A 136 24.63 9.87 -17.52
N CYS A 137 23.85 9.56 -16.48
CA CYS A 137 22.60 8.81 -16.64
C CYS A 137 21.55 9.68 -17.33
N VAL A 138 20.81 9.08 -18.26
CA VAL A 138 19.73 9.73 -18.99
C VAL A 138 18.40 9.13 -18.53
N PHE A 139 17.54 9.94 -17.97
CA PHE A 139 16.21 9.52 -17.52
C PHE A 139 15.18 9.66 -18.66
N THR A 140 14.28 8.71 -18.74
CA THR A 140 13.25 8.61 -19.78
C THR A 140 11.84 8.80 -19.25
N THR A 141 11.68 8.72 -17.93
CA THR A 141 10.39 8.87 -17.23
C THR A 141 10.48 9.95 -16.13
N THR A 142 9.33 10.34 -15.62
CA THR A 142 9.26 11.26 -14.47
C THR A 142 9.19 10.51 -13.14
N MET A 143 9.15 9.17 -13.16
CA MET A 143 8.99 8.32 -11.98
C MET A 143 10.24 8.31 -11.10
N ASP A 144 10.02 8.31 -9.80
CA ASP A 144 11.05 8.05 -8.77
C ASP A 144 11.67 6.66 -8.92
N SER A 145 10.89 5.71 -9.39
CA SER A 145 11.29 4.30 -9.58
C SER A 145 12.43 4.12 -10.59
N GLU A 146 12.60 5.04 -11.57
CA GLU A 146 13.69 4.99 -12.54
C GLU A 146 15.06 5.23 -11.87
N VAL A 147 15.09 5.96 -10.74
CA VAL A 147 16.29 6.13 -9.93
C VAL A 147 16.83 4.77 -9.45
N ILE A 148 15.96 3.83 -9.08
CA ILE A 148 16.34 2.49 -8.64
C ILE A 148 17.10 1.77 -9.76
N VAL A 149 16.57 1.86 -10.99
CA VAL A 149 17.19 1.23 -12.17
C VAL A 149 18.60 1.78 -12.41
N HIS A 150 18.76 3.10 -12.38
CA HIS A 150 20.07 3.73 -12.58
C HIS A 150 21.06 3.42 -11.44
N LEU A 151 20.60 3.38 -10.19
CA LEU A 151 21.46 2.97 -9.07
C LEU A 151 21.99 1.54 -9.21
N ILE A 152 21.16 0.61 -9.71
CA ILE A 152 21.58 -0.75 -10.00
C ILE A 152 22.58 -0.76 -11.17
N ASN A 153 22.30 -0.06 -12.27
CA ASN A 153 23.15 0.01 -13.45
C ASN A 153 24.54 0.57 -13.15
N CYS A 154 24.62 1.64 -12.35
CA CYS A 154 25.87 2.31 -12.01
C CYS A 154 26.68 1.63 -10.89
N SER A 155 26.20 0.50 -10.38
CA SER A 155 26.87 -0.21 -9.28
C SER A 155 28.14 -0.93 -9.76
N ASN A 156 29.21 -0.86 -8.95
CA ASN A 156 30.49 -1.51 -9.20
C ASN A 156 30.66 -2.83 -8.42
N THR A 157 29.58 -3.45 -7.97
CA THR A 157 29.63 -4.73 -7.26
C THR A 157 29.90 -5.91 -8.21
N SER A 158 30.25 -7.08 -7.67
CA SER A 158 30.53 -8.27 -8.47
C SER A 158 29.28 -9.05 -8.88
N THR A 159 28.10 -8.76 -8.29
CA THR A 159 26.85 -9.49 -8.53
C THR A 159 25.67 -8.55 -8.58
N ILE A 160 24.63 -8.92 -9.32
CA ILE A 160 23.36 -8.17 -9.38
C ILE A 160 22.71 -8.04 -8.00
N LEU A 161 22.78 -9.05 -7.15
CA LEU A 161 22.26 -8.98 -5.78
C LEU A 161 23.03 -7.93 -4.96
N GLY A 162 24.34 -7.87 -5.09
CA GLY A 162 25.16 -6.83 -4.46
C GLY A 162 24.82 -5.43 -4.95
N ALA A 163 24.52 -5.28 -6.25
CA ALA A 163 24.06 -4.01 -6.84
C ALA A 163 22.71 -3.58 -6.25
N ILE A 164 21.75 -4.49 -6.16
CA ILE A 164 20.46 -4.26 -5.54
C ILE A 164 20.62 -3.87 -4.06
N GLN A 165 21.44 -4.59 -3.31
CA GLN A 165 21.73 -4.24 -1.90
C GLN A 165 22.34 -2.85 -1.77
N GLN A 166 23.29 -2.50 -2.64
CA GLN A 166 23.91 -1.17 -2.65
C GLN A 166 22.90 -0.08 -3.00
N ALA A 167 22.05 -0.29 -4.00
CA ALA A 167 20.99 0.63 -4.37
C ALA A 167 20.02 0.85 -3.20
N CYS A 168 19.48 -0.23 -2.60
CA CYS A 168 18.53 -0.16 -1.52
C CYS A 168 19.04 0.58 -0.27
N ARG A 169 20.35 0.54 0.01
CA ARG A 169 20.96 1.31 1.12
C ARG A 169 20.99 2.82 0.88
N ARG A 170 20.80 3.25 -0.37
CA ARG A 170 20.77 4.67 -0.75
C ARG A 170 19.36 5.24 -0.83
N LEU A 171 18.35 4.35 -0.91
CA LEU A 171 16.95 4.76 -1.00
C LEU A 171 16.43 5.18 0.37
N GLU A 172 15.71 6.31 0.39
CA GLU A 172 14.96 6.79 1.54
C GLU A 172 13.47 6.87 1.19
N GLY A 173 12.61 6.66 2.18
CA GLY A 173 11.16 6.63 2.00
C GLY A 173 10.59 5.22 1.96
N ALA A 174 9.46 5.05 1.30
CA ALA A 174 8.72 3.80 1.26
C ALA A 174 8.96 3.05 -0.05
N PHE A 175 9.34 1.78 0.02
CA PHE A 175 9.45 0.95 -1.17
C PHE A 175 9.25 -0.53 -0.90
N SER A 176 8.34 -1.13 -1.67
CA SER A 176 8.25 -2.57 -1.85
C SER A 176 8.52 -2.87 -3.33
N LEU A 177 9.55 -3.69 -3.59
CA LEU A 177 10.02 -3.96 -4.95
C LEU A 177 9.83 -5.42 -5.30
N THR A 178 9.44 -5.66 -6.57
CA THR A 178 9.67 -6.94 -7.24
C THR A 178 10.61 -6.71 -8.42
N ILE A 179 11.64 -7.54 -8.51
CA ILE A 179 12.71 -7.42 -9.50
C ILE A 179 12.93 -8.78 -10.16
N VAL A 180 13.06 -8.79 -11.47
CA VAL A 180 13.56 -9.96 -12.22
C VAL A 180 14.94 -9.65 -12.79
N ALA A 181 15.90 -10.53 -12.55
CA ALA A 181 17.27 -10.40 -13.04
C ALA A 181 17.96 -11.77 -13.09
N ASN A 182 18.60 -12.12 -14.19
CA ASN A 182 19.38 -13.36 -14.32
C ASN A 182 18.62 -14.62 -13.84
N GLU A 183 17.42 -14.81 -14.33
CA GLU A 183 16.54 -15.93 -13.97
C GLU A 183 16.22 -16.03 -12.44
N LYS A 184 16.30 -14.90 -11.74
CA LYS A 184 15.97 -14.78 -10.32
C LYS A 184 14.80 -13.84 -10.13
N LEU A 185 13.88 -14.20 -9.24
CA LEU A 185 12.88 -13.30 -8.73
C LEU A 185 13.33 -12.77 -7.37
N ILE A 186 13.31 -11.46 -7.21
CA ILE A 186 13.79 -10.78 -6.02
C ILE A 186 12.69 -9.87 -5.48
N GLY A 187 12.40 -10.00 -4.18
CA GLY A 187 11.53 -9.08 -3.45
C GLY A 187 12.33 -8.26 -2.47
N VAL A 188 12.01 -6.98 -2.32
CA VAL A 188 12.65 -6.11 -1.34
C VAL A 188 11.57 -5.31 -0.62
N ARG A 189 11.67 -5.20 0.71
CA ARG A 189 10.83 -4.33 1.52
C ARG A 189 11.70 -3.27 2.21
N ASP A 190 11.23 -2.02 2.26
CA ASP A 190 11.96 -0.91 2.90
C ASP A 190 12.28 -1.18 4.39
N PRO A 191 13.24 -0.45 5.00
CA PRO A 191 13.68 -0.73 6.37
C PRO A 191 12.61 -0.51 7.44
N HIS A 192 11.59 0.32 7.16
CA HIS A 192 10.47 0.56 8.06
C HIS A 192 9.26 -0.34 7.74
N GLY A 193 9.22 -0.96 6.56
CA GLY A 193 8.11 -1.79 6.12
C GLY A 193 6.82 -1.02 5.89
N TYR A 194 6.92 0.22 5.39
CA TYR A 194 5.75 1.08 5.15
C TYR A 194 4.73 0.41 4.26
N ARG A 195 5.20 -0.19 3.14
CA ARG A 195 4.34 -0.86 2.18
C ARG A 195 4.40 -2.37 2.36
N PRO A 196 3.26 -3.05 2.20
CA PRO A 196 3.23 -4.49 2.36
C PRO A 196 3.92 -5.20 1.20
N LEU A 197 4.58 -6.30 1.51
CA LEU A 197 5.09 -7.29 0.58
C LEU A 197 5.08 -8.65 1.26
N CYS A 198 4.56 -9.66 0.59
CA CYS A 198 4.50 -11.01 1.12
C CYS A 198 5.03 -12.04 0.13
N VAL A 199 5.39 -13.21 0.66
CA VAL A 199 5.84 -14.36 -0.11
C VAL A 199 4.85 -15.51 0.07
N GLY A 200 4.56 -16.18 -1.04
CA GLY A 200 3.73 -17.37 -1.10
C GLY A 200 4.34 -18.44 -1.98
N ARG A 201 3.66 -19.56 -2.04
CA ARG A 201 4.05 -20.74 -2.81
C ARG A 201 2.95 -21.12 -3.79
N THR A 202 3.34 -21.40 -5.03
CA THR A 202 2.50 -22.05 -6.02
C THR A 202 2.75 -23.57 -6.04
N ALA A 203 2.06 -24.31 -6.87
CA ALA A 203 2.31 -25.74 -7.07
C ALA A 203 3.72 -26.01 -7.61
N HIS A 204 4.30 -25.05 -8.36
CA HIS A 204 5.56 -25.27 -9.10
C HIS A 204 6.63 -24.21 -8.80
N GLY A 205 6.41 -23.31 -7.82
CA GLY A 205 7.37 -22.28 -7.48
C GLY A 205 6.91 -21.35 -6.37
N TYR A 206 7.28 -20.08 -6.48
CA TYR A 206 7.02 -19.05 -5.48
C TYR A 206 6.46 -17.78 -6.09
N VAL A 207 5.77 -17.02 -5.24
CA VAL A 207 5.16 -15.74 -5.60
C VAL A 207 5.49 -14.69 -4.56
N LEU A 208 5.70 -13.45 -5.05
CA LEU A 208 5.79 -12.23 -4.27
C LEU A 208 4.61 -11.34 -4.64
N ALA A 209 3.95 -10.74 -3.67
CA ALA A 209 2.81 -9.86 -3.92
C ALA A 209 2.73 -8.76 -2.86
N SER A 210 2.18 -7.61 -3.22
CA SER A 210 1.84 -6.58 -2.25
C SER A 210 0.89 -7.09 -1.19
N GLU A 211 -0.05 -7.97 -1.58
CA GLU A 211 -1.07 -8.50 -0.65
C GLU A 211 -1.29 -10.01 -0.82
N SER A 212 -1.62 -10.67 0.29
CA SER A 212 -1.89 -12.11 0.31
C SER A 212 -3.14 -12.53 -0.47
N CYS A 213 -4.09 -11.60 -0.71
CA CYS A 213 -5.25 -11.87 -1.57
C CYS A 213 -4.85 -12.25 -3.00
N ALA A 214 -3.76 -11.65 -3.52
CA ALA A 214 -3.25 -11.98 -4.86
C ALA A 214 -2.62 -13.38 -4.92
N ILE A 215 -2.03 -13.85 -3.81
CA ILE A 215 -1.54 -15.22 -3.70
C ILE A 215 -2.72 -16.20 -3.74
N GLY A 216 -3.79 -15.90 -3.01
CA GLY A 216 -5.00 -16.72 -3.01
C GLY A 216 -5.70 -16.78 -4.37
N ALA A 217 -5.69 -15.68 -5.12
CA ALA A 217 -6.32 -15.60 -6.45
C ALA A 217 -5.69 -16.53 -7.48
N ILE A 218 -4.41 -16.87 -7.33
CA ILE A 218 -3.69 -17.82 -8.18
C ILE A 218 -3.58 -19.22 -7.56
N GLU A 219 -4.47 -19.55 -6.62
CA GLU A 219 -4.47 -20.81 -5.89
C GLU A 219 -3.16 -21.09 -5.11
N GLY A 220 -2.40 -20.04 -4.81
CA GLY A 220 -1.16 -20.12 -4.04
C GLY A 220 -1.43 -20.21 -2.53
N THR A 221 -0.40 -20.60 -1.80
CA THR A 221 -0.41 -20.64 -0.33
C THR A 221 0.46 -19.53 0.21
N PHE A 222 -0.11 -18.64 1.04
CA PHE A 222 0.63 -17.62 1.78
C PHE A 222 1.63 -18.27 2.73
N ILE A 223 2.87 -17.80 2.74
CA ILE A 223 3.91 -18.29 3.66
C ILE A 223 4.08 -17.28 4.80
N ARG A 224 4.44 -16.03 4.47
CA ARG A 224 4.64 -14.94 5.43
C ARG A 224 4.80 -13.59 4.72
N ASP A 225 4.76 -12.55 5.50
CA ASP A 225 5.19 -11.23 5.05
C ASP A 225 6.72 -11.16 4.90
N VAL A 226 7.19 -10.32 3.96
CA VAL A 226 8.60 -9.95 3.84
C VAL A 226 8.90 -8.96 4.97
N ARG A 227 9.94 -9.24 5.75
CA ARG A 227 10.30 -8.40 6.90
C ARG A 227 10.84 -7.04 6.44
N PRO A 228 10.67 -5.98 7.23
CA PRO A 228 11.32 -4.71 6.96
C PRO A 228 12.83 -4.87 6.76
N GLY A 229 13.39 -4.26 5.69
CA GLY A 229 14.81 -4.34 5.34
C GLY A 229 15.30 -5.69 4.83
N GLU A 230 14.40 -6.56 4.45
CA GLU A 230 14.71 -7.89 3.93
C GLU A 230 14.68 -7.91 2.40
N ILE A 231 15.59 -8.70 1.84
CA ILE A 231 15.54 -9.16 0.45
C ILE A 231 15.18 -10.64 0.44
N ILE A 232 14.15 -11.00 -0.32
CA ILE A 232 13.83 -12.37 -0.70
C ILE A 232 14.44 -12.64 -2.06
N LEU A 233 15.29 -13.67 -2.15
CA LEU A 233 15.86 -14.14 -3.40
C LEU A 233 15.29 -15.52 -3.72
N ILE A 234 14.54 -15.62 -4.80
CA ILE A 234 13.98 -16.87 -5.33
C ILE A 234 14.83 -17.29 -6.53
N ASP A 235 15.41 -18.48 -6.44
CA ASP A 235 16.32 -19.06 -7.42
C ASP A 235 16.01 -20.56 -7.55
N GLY A 236 15.21 -20.91 -8.55
CA GLY A 236 14.75 -22.29 -8.74
C GLY A 236 13.62 -22.69 -7.79
N THR A 237 13.83 -23.74 -7.00
CA THR A 237 12.83 -24.34 -6.10
C THR A 237 12.91 -23.85 -4.67
N ASP A 238 13.86 -22.99 -4.38
CA ASP A 238 14.15 -22.51 -3.03
C ASP A 238 14.11 -20.97 -2.98
N PHE A 239 13.89 -20.40 -1.82
CA PHE A 239 14.10 -18.98 -1.61
C PHE A 239 14.97 -18.72 -0.39
N ARG A 240 15.75 -17.65 -0.44
CA ARG A 240 16.64 -17.20 0.63
C ARG A 240 16.24 -15.82 1.11
N SER A 241 16.38 -15.60 2.41
CA SER A 241 16.19 -14.32 3.08
C SER A 241 17.57 -13.70 3.33
N VAL A 242 17.77 -12.47 2.86
CA VAL A 242 19.02 -11.74 3.00
C VAL A 242 18.75 -10.34 3.53
N PRO A 243 19.23 -9.94 4.72
CA PRO A 243 19.12 -8.57 5.16
C PRO A 243 20.04 -7.65 4.34
N TYR A 244 19.56 -6.46 3.97
CA TYR A 244 20.38 -5.49 3.28
C TYR A 244 20.75 -4.26 4.12
N HIS A 245 20.09 -4.06 5.24
CA HIS A 245 20.34 -2.96 6.16
C HIS A 245 21.02 -3.48 7.44
N SER A 246 22.11 -2.83 7.87
CA SER A 246 22.97 -3.31 8.97
C SER A 246 22.31 -3.19 10.35
N SER A 247 21.35 -2.28 10.52
CA SER A 247 20.60 -2.10 11.77
C SER A 247 19.51 -3.15 11.99
N ILE A 248 19.22 -3.99 11.00
CA ILE A 248 18.18 -5.00 11.08
C ILE A 248 18.80 -6.32 11.49
N ARG A 249 18.50 -6.77 12.71
CA ARG A 249 18.91 -8.06 13.25
C ARG A 249 17.96 -9.17 12.77
N HIS A 250 18.04 -9.51 11.48
CA HIS A 250 17.41 -10.72 10.99
C HIS A 250 18.47 -11.79 10.75
N GLU A 251 18.18 -12.98 11.22
CA GLU A 251 18.98 -14.14 10.89
C GLU A 251 18.77 -14.50 9.42
N VAL A 252 19.84 -14.78 8.70
CA VAL A 252 19.76 -15.32 7.33
C VAL A 252 19.10 -16.69 7.41
N SER A 253 18.00 -16.87 6.71
CA SER A 253 17.26 -18.13 6.72
C SER A 253 17.13 -18.67 5.30
N ASP A 254 17.57 -19.90 5.09
CA ASP A 254 17.28 -20.67 3.89
C ASP A 254 15.96 -21.43 4.08
N TYR A 255 15.10 -21.34 3.11
CA TYR A 255 13.84 -22.06 3.08
C TYR A 255 13.87 -23.08 1.96
N ARG A 256 13.80 -24.36 2.32
CA ARG A 256 13.83 -25.47 1.35
C ARG A 256 12.48 -26.18 1.29
N ASN A 257 12.10 -26.52 0.08
CA ASN A 257 10.92 -27.33 -0.16
C ASN A 257 11.26 -28.80 0.07
N THR A 258 10.55 -29.45 0.99
CA THR A 258 10.66 -30.89 1.26
C THR A 258 9.32 -31.54 1.09
N GLU A 259 9.28 -32.87 0.87
CA GLU A 259 8.03 -33.65 0.75
C GLU A 259 7.09 -33.52 1.97
N GLY A 260 7.61 -33.02 3.11
CA GLY A 260 6.83 -32.81 4.35
C GLY A 260 6.47 -31.34 4.65
N GLY A 261 6.78 -30.39 3.75
CA GLY A 261 6.53 -28.96 3.96
C GLY A 261 7.79 -28.11 3.78
N ILE A 262 7.67 -26.82 4.18
CA ILE A 262 8.80 -25.89 4.13
C ILE A 262 9.66 -26.05 5.39
N GLN A 263 10.94 -26.39 5.23
CA GLN A 263 11.91 -26.36 6.32
C GLN A 263 12.73 -25.09 6.26
N SER A 264 12.85 -24.37 7.40
CA SER A 264 13.75 -23.24 7.55
C SER A 264 15.04 -23.64 8.25
N ARG A 265 16.18 -23.18 7.74
CA ARG A 265 17.49 -23.32 8.39
C ARG A 265 18.06 -21.92 8.62
N THR A 266 18.28 -21.58 9.87
CA THR A 266 18.98 -20.34 10.24
C THR A 266 20.48 -20.51 10.05
N ILE A 267 21.11 -19.58 9.34
CA ILE A 267 22.57 -19.56 9.14
C ILE A 267 23.14 -18.43 9.99
N SER A 268 23.88 -18.78 11.06
CA SER A 268 24.63 -17.77 11.83
C SER A 268 25.80 -17.22 11.02
N ARG A 269 26.08 -15.92 11.16
CA ARG A 269 27.15 -15.20 10.41
C ARG A 269 28.58 -15.65 10.75
N ASP A 270 28.76 -16.38 11.84
CA ASP A 270 30.07 -16.90 12.25
C ASP A 270 30.27 -18.26 11.60
N GLY A 271 30.99 -18.27 10.46
CA GLY A 271 31.34 -19.47 9.73
C GLY A 271 32.27 -20.38 10.54
N ALA A 272 31.71 -21.21 11.39
CA ALA A 272 32.34 -22.37 11.97
C ALA A 272 31.31 -23.48 12.10
N GLU A 273 31.43 -24.51 11.29
CA GLU A 273 30.76 -25.78 11.49
C GLU A 273 31.18 -26.37 12.84
N GLY A 274 30.22 -26.59 13.73
CA GLY A 274 30.48 -27.23 15.01
C GLY A 274 29.14 -27.68 15.63
N LEU A 275 28.84 -28.95 15.43
CA LEU A 275 27.89 -29.69 16.27
C LEU A 275 28.35 -29.60 17.73
N GLU A 276 27.47 -29.08 18.62
CA GLU A 276 27.16 -29.70 19.90
C GLU A 276 26.26 -28.82 20.77
N ASN A 277 25.21 -29.45 21.28
CA ASN A 277 24.40 -28.94 22.39
C ASN A 277 25.26 -28.68 23.63
N LYS A 278 25.12 -27.48 24.25
CA LYS A 278 25.12 -27.30 25.69
C LYS A 278 24.84 -25.84 26.09
N GLU A 279 23.82 -25.68 26.89
CA GLU A 279 23.57 -24.47 27.71
C GLU A 279 24.80 -24.10 28.53
N LYS A 280 25.23 -22.84 28.46
CA LYS A 280 25.88 -22.14 29.60
C LYS A 280 26.00 -20.64 29.32
N THR A 281 25.30 -19.88 30.12
CA THR A 281 25.47 -18.44 30.35
C THR A 281 26.89 -18.11 30.76
N LYS A 282 27.60 -17.24 30.04
CA LYS A 282 28.78 -16.52 30.56
C LYS A 282 28.75 -15.08 30.09
N GLN A 283 28.67 -14.17 31.09
CA GLN A 283 28.95 -12.76 30.90
C GLN A 283 30.43 -12.60 30.49
N VAL A 284 30.66 -11.90 29.38
CA VAL A 284 32.00 -11.43 29.01
C VAL A 284 31.99 -9.91 29.02
N HIS A 285 32.81 -9.35 29.88
CA HIS A 285 33.17 -7.94 29.87
C HIS A 285 34.02 -7.68 28.62
N VAL A 286 33.57 -6.77 27.74
CA VAL A 286 34.34 -6.26 26.62
C VAL A 286 34.67 -4.80 26.87
N GLY A 287 35.97 -4.51 26.77
CA GLY A 287 36.54 -3.18 26.96
C GLY A 287 36.09 -2.21 25.85
N SER A 288 36.06 -0.93 26.23
CA SER A 288 35.68 0.23 25.46
C SER A 288 36.59 0.45 24.23
N ALA A 289 36.09 0.10 23.06
CA ALA A 289 36.48 0.70 21.79
C ALA A 289 35.17 1.15 21.12
N GLY A 290 35.12 2.40 20.65
CA GLY A 290 33.88 3.07 20.23
C GLY A 290 33.03 2.22 19.27
N VAL A 291 31.94 1.73 19.79
CA VAL A 291 30.85 1.15 19.01
C VAL A 291 29.98 2.33 18.61
N GLU A 292 29.99 2.69 17.33
CA GLU A 292 28.90 3.47 16.75
C GLU A 292 27.61 2.76 17.18
N GLN A 293 26.76 3.48 17.90
CA GLN A 293 25.43 3.00 18.23
C GLN A 293 24.66 2.90 16.91
N GLN A 294 24.57 1.70 16.36
CA GLN A 294 23.71 1.43 15.22
C GLN A 294 22.27 1.61 15.72
N GLU A 295 21.58 2.64 15.24
CA GLU A 295 20.15 2.81 15.48
C GLU A 295 19.41 1.58 14.95
N VAL A 296 18.63 0.95 15.80
CA VAL A 296 17.72 -0.13 15.41
C VAL A 296 16.54 0.52 14.70
N VAL A 297 16.40 0.30 13.41
CA VAL A 297 15.23 0.80 12.66
C VAL A 297 14.00 0.02 13.12
N GLU A 298 13.01 0.76 13.62
CA GLU A 298 11.72 0.20 14.02
C GLU A 298 10.79 0.04 12.82
N GLN A 299 9.94 -0.99 12.87
CA GLN A 299 8.89 -1.20 11.85
C GLN A 299 7.81 -0.12 11.99
N HIS A 300 7.31 0.39 10.87
CA HIS A 300 6.25 1.39 10.82
C HIS A 300 5.30 1.15 9.63
N THR A 301 4.54 0.07 9.69
CA THR A 301 3.55 -0.24 8.65
C THR A 301 2.50 0.86 8.56
N CYS A 302 2.15 1.27 7.34
CA CYS A 302 1.16 2.31 7.11
C CYS A 302 -0.20 1.90 7.69
N VAL A 303 -0.76 2.70 8.60
CA VAL A 303 -2.06 2.42 9.23
C VAL A 303 -3.21 2.38 8.23
N PHE A 304 -3.09 3.13 7.12
CA PHE A 304 -4.12 3.15 6.07
C PHE A 304 -4.24 1.85 5.29
N GLU A 305 -3.24 0.97 5.32
CA GLU A 305 -3.39 -0.39 4.80
C GLU A 305 -4.52 -1.12 5.54
N TYR A 306 -4.64 -0.96 6.85
CA TYR A 306 -5.73 -1.54 7.62
C TYR A 306 -7.04 -0.74 7.53
N ILE A 307 -6.97 0.58 7.52
CA ILE A 307 -8.16 1.44 7.49
C ILE A 307 -8.86 1.34 6.14
N TYR A 308 -8.11 1.44 5.02
CA TYR A 308 -8.71 1.62 3.69
C TYR A 308 -8.10 0.75 2.59
N PHE A 309 -6.77 0.81 2.33
CA PHE A 309 -6.18 0.33 1.07
C PHE A 309 -6.27 -1.17 0.85
N ALA A 310 -5.85 -1.97 1.83
CA ALA A 310 -5.74 -3.40 1.63
C ALA A 310 -7.10 -4.09 1.45
N HIS A 311 -7.09 -5.15 0.65
CA HIS A 311 -8.29 -5.97 0.46
C HIS A 311 -8.69 -6.65 1.78
N PRO A 312 -10.00 -6.73 2.11
CA PRO A 312 -10.46 -7.30 3.39
C PRO A 312 -9.98 -8.72 3.67
N THR A 313 -9.72 -9.51 2.63
CA THR A 313 -9.23 -10.89 2.78
C THR A 313 -7.71 -11.00 2.97
N SER A 314 -7.01 -9.87 2.91
CA SER A 314 -5.56 -9.84 3.06
C SER A 314 -5.12 -9.96 4.51
N VAL A 315 -3.93 -10.54 4.67
CA VAL A 315 -3.15 -10.55 5.91
C VAL A 315 -1.92 -9.70 5.67
N ILE A 316 -1.64 -8.75 6.57
CA ILE A 316 -0.47 -7.86 6.54
C ILE A 316 0.19 -7.92 7.92
N ASP A 317 1.50 -8.17 7.95
CA ASP A 317 2.29 -8.31 9.19
C ASP A 317 1.64 -9.25 10.21
N GLY A 318 1.09 -10.36 9.70
CA GLY A 318 0.42 -11.39 10.49
C GLY A 318 -1.02 -11.06 10.89
N GLN A 319 -1.55 -9.87 10.55
CA GLN A 319 -2.86 -9.41 10.96
C GLN A 319 -3.87 -9.38 9.80
N GLY A 320 -5.03 -9.97 10.00
CA GLY A 320 -6.15 -9.92 9.06
C GLY A 320 -6.77 -8.53 8.98
N VAL A 321 -6.87 -7.99 7.76
CA VAL A 321 -7.41 -6.65 7.49
C VAL A 321 -8.88 -6.53 7.90
N SER A 322 -9.70 -7.55 7.61
CA SER A 322 -11.12 -7.55 8.00
C SER A 322 -11.30 -7.45 9.50
N GLU A 323 -10.49 -8.19 10.28
CA GLU A 323 -10.57 -8.16 11.74
C GLU A 323 -10.15 -6.81 12.31
N ALA A 324 -9.11 -6.18 11.75
CA ALA A 324 -8.68 -4.84 12.12
C ALA A 324 -9.82 -3.83 11.94
N ARG A 325 -10.50 -3.83 10.80
CA ARG A 325 -11.65 -2.94 10.53
C ARG A 325 -12.81 -3.18 11.49
N VAL A 326 -13.13 -4.44 11.78
CA VAL A 326 -14.17 -4.78 12.78
C VAL A 326 -13.77 -4.30 14.17
N ALA A 327 -12.49 -4.44 14.57
CA ALA A 327 -11.98 -3.98 15.86
C ALA A 327 -12.08 -2.45 16.00
N MET A 328 -11.72 -1.69 14.96
CA MET A 328 -11.89 -0.23 14.93
C MET A 328 -13.35 0.17 15.11
N GLY A 329 -14.28 -0.52 14.43
CA GLY A 329 -15.71 -0.28 14.58
C GLY A 329 -16.22 -0.55 16.01
N ARG A 330 -15.78 -1.63 16.64
CA ARG A 330 -16.09 -1.94 18.05
C ARG A 330 -15.55 -0.87 18.99
N GLN A 331 -14.37 -0.34 18.70
CA GLN A 331 -13.76 0.71 19.50
C GLN A 331 -14.49 2.05 19.34
N LEU A 332 -14.90 2.44 18.12
CA LEU A 332 -15.76 3.60 17.88
C LEU A 332 -17.05 3.54 18.71
N ALA A 333 -17.68 2.36 18.79
CA ALA A 333 -18.90 2.18 19.57
C ALA A 333 -18.67 2.37 21.08
N LYS A 334 -17.50 2.00 21.61
CA LYS A 334 -17.14 2.25 23.01
C LYS A 334 -16.93 3.73 23.29
N GLU A 335 -16.34 4.47 22.34
CA GLU A 335 -16.03 5.89 22.52
C GLU A 335 -17.25 6.78 22.36
N THR A 336 -18.16 6.46 21.44
CA THR A 336 -19.28 7.33 21.09
C THR A 336 -20.55 7.09 21.91
N GLN A 337 -20.90 5.85 22.19
CA GLN A 337 -22.08 5.42 22.96
C GLN A 337 -23.38 6.14 22.51
N TYR A 338 -23.58 6.30 21.19
CA TYR A 338 -24.72 7.02 20.66
C TYR A 338 -26.02 6.21 20.76
N GLU A 339 -27.11 6.92 21.08
CA GLU A 339 -28.47 6.39 20.93
C GLU A 339 -28.97 6.64 19.50
N ALA A 340 -29.10 5.60 18.71
CA ALA A 340 -29.55 5.67 17.33
C ALA A 340 -30.47 4.47 16.99
N ASP A 341 -31.14 4.57 15.86
CA ASP A 341 -32.10 3.55 15.42
C ASP A 341 -31.41 2.50 14.54
N ILE A 342 -30.37 2.89 13.80
CA ILE A 342 -29.58 2.01 12.92
C ILE A 342 -28.10 2.44 12.87
N VAL A 343 -27.24 1.45 12.58
CA VAL A 343 -25.87 1.64 12.10
C VAL A 343 -25.85 1.38 10.60
N MET A 344 -25.27 2.26 9.84
CA MET A 344 -25.21 2.16 8.38
C MET A 344 -23.78 2.46 7.88
N PRO A 345 -23.23 1.66 6.96
CA PRO A 345 -21.94 1.93 6.34
C PRO A 345 -22.03 2.92 5.19
N ILE A 346 -20.94 3.62 4.91
CA ILE A 346 -20.64 4.08 3.55
C ILE A 346 -19.90 2.93 2.86
N PRO A 347 -20.51 2.29 1.84
CA PRO A 347 -19.92 1.12 1.22
C PRO A 347 -18.81 1.51 0.22
N ASN A 348 -17.72 0.70 0.06
CA ASN A 348 -17.50 -0.57 0.74
C ASN A 348 -16.58 -0.39 1.98
N SER A 349 -15.86 0.72 2.09
CA SER A 349 -14.83 0.97 3.11
C SER A 349 -15.37 0.88 4.54
N GLY A 350 -16.51 1.50 4.80
CA GLY A 350 -17.15 1.51 6.13
C GLY A 350 -17.85 0.21 6.54
N THR A 351 -18.00 -0.78 5.63
CA THR A 351 -18.89 -1.94 5.87
C THR A 351 -18.48 -2.77 7.08
N LEU A 352 -17.21 -3.21 7.16
CA LEU A 352 -16.72 -4.06 8.25
C LEU A 352 -16.70 -3.31 9.58
N SER A 353 -16.34 -2.05 9.56
CA SER A 353 -16.33 -1.19 10.75
C SER A 353 -17.75 -0.94 11.26
N ALA A 354 -18.73 -0.77 10.36
CA ALA A 354 -20.14 -0.66 10.75
C ALA A 354 -20.67 -1.96 11.38
N GLN A 355 -20.23 -3.12 10.91
CA GLN A 355 -20.56 -4.41 11.55
C GLN A 355 -19.99 -4.46 12.97
N GLY A 356 -18.70 -4.12 13.15
CA GLY A 356 -18.07 -4.07 14.47
C GLY A 356 -18.73 -3.07 15.42
N TYR A 357 -19.13 -1.90 14.91
CA TYR A 357 -19.89 -0.92 15.67
C TYR A 357 -21.26 -1.46 16.13
N ALA A 358 -22.01 -2.07 15.21
CA ALA A 358 -23.32 -2.65 15.51
C ALA A 358 -23.23 -3.80 16.52
N GLU A 359 -22.25 -4.69 16.37
CA GLU A 359 -22.00 -5.77 17.34
C GLU A 359 -21.75 -5.24 18.76
N LYS A 360 -20.95 -4.17 18.87
CA LYS A 360 -20.58 -3.62 20.18
C LYS A 360 -21.66 -2.77 20.82
N SER A 361 -22.37 -1.97 20.02
CA SER A 361 -23.42 -1.06 20.50
C SER A 361 -24.77 -1.74 20.70
N GLY A 362 -25.03 -2.85 20.02
CA GLY A 362 -26.34 -3.50 19.97
C GLY A 362 -27.36 -2.79 19.06
N ILE A 363 -26.96 -1.71 18.38
CA ILE A 363 -27.81 -0.99 17.43
C ILE A 363 -27.89 -1.82 16.12
N PRO A 364 -29.09 -2.01 15.53
CA PRO A 364 -29.24 -2.82 14.32
C PRO A 364 -28.43 -2.30 13.13
N TYR A 365 -27.64 -3.16 12.49
CA TYR A 365 -26.99 -2.89 11.20
C TYR A 365 -28.01 -2.90 10.07
N ARG A 366 -27.95 -1.92 9.17
CA ARG A 366 -28.81 -1.82 7.97
C ARG A 366 -28.04 -1.21 6.80
N GLU A 367 -28.24 -1.74 5.61
CA GLU A 367 -27.72 -1.18 4.36
C GLU A 367 -28.74 -0.21 3.75
N GLY A 368 -28.61 1.06 4.08
CA GLY A 368 -29.47 2.15 3.54
C GLY A 368 -28.80 2.92 2.41
N LEU A 369 -27.54 2.64 2.12
CA LEU A 369 -26.74 3.21 1.02
C LEU A 369 -26.16 2.06 0.20
N VAL A 370 -26.47 2.04 -1.09
CA VAL A 370 -26.03 0.99 -2.02
C VAL A 370 -25.11 1.58 -3.06
N ARG A 371 -23.94 0.96 -3.27
CA ARG A 371 -23.02 1.35 -4.34
C ARG A 371 -23.50 0.80 -5.68
N ASN A 372 -23.52 1.64 -6.71
CA ASN A 372 -23.85 1.24 -8.07
C ASN A 372 -22.63 0.58 -8.74
N PRO A 373 -22.67 -0.73 -9.05
CA PRO A 373 -21.51 -1.45 -9.60
C PRO A 373 -21.14 -1.01 -11.03
N LYS A 374 -22.02 -0.32 -11.73
CA LYS A 374 -21.77 0.12 -13.11
C LYS A 374 -20.89 1.37 -13.21
N VAL A 375 -20.68 2.10 -12.13
CA VAL A 375 -20.00 3.40 -12.15
C VAL A 375 -18.47 3.30 -12.16
N LEU A 376 -17.89 2.13 -11.98
CA LEU A 376 -16.45 1.92 -12.24
C LEU A 376 -16.02 2.23 -13.69
N ARG A 377 -16.98 2.36 -14.64
CA ARG A 377 -16.70 2.60 -16.06
C ARG A 377 -16.73 4.07 -16.50
N THR A 378 -17.14 4.99 -15.64
CA THR A 378 -17.39 6.40 -16.04
C THR A 378 -16.17 7.32 -15.86
N PHE A 379 -15.03 6.82 -15.41
CA PHE A 379 -13.81 7.62 -15.28
C PHE A 379 -13.07 7.93 -16.59
N ILE A 380 -13.55 7.39 -17.73
CA ILE A 380 -12.85 7.48 -19.04
C ILE A 380 -13.60 8.38 -20.04
N GLU A 381 -14.71 9.01 -19.68
CA GLU A 381 -15.36 9.95 -20.58
C GLU A 381 -14.80 11.38 -20.39
N PRO A 382 -14.35 12.05 -21.48
CA PRO A 382 -13.70 13.35 -21.43
C PRO A 382 -14.64 14.54 -21.16
N ASN A 383 -15.91 14.30 -20.84
CA ASN A 383 -16.86 15.36 -20.51
C ASN A 383 -16.86 15.61 -19.00
N GLN A 384 -16.69 16.86 -18.60
CA GLN A 384 -16.82 17.38 -17.24
C GLN A 384 -18.18 17.03 -16.62
N ILE A 385 -18.33 15.80 -16.15
CA ILE A 385 -19.41 15.43 -15.25
C ILE A 385 -19.12 16.15 -13.95
N SER A 386 -20.10 16.92 -13.43
CA SER A 386 -19.93 17.58 -12.15
C SER A 386 -19.68 16.51 -11.08
N ARG A 387 -18.87 16.84 -10.06
CA ARG A 387 -18.56 15.91 -8.94
C ARG A 387 -19.80 15.38 -8.25
N GLU A 388 -20.81 16.21 -8.14
CA GLU A 388 -22.11 15.84 -7.56
C GLU A 388 -22.80 14.75 -8.40
N GLU A 389 -22.69 14.82 -9.72
CA GLU A 389 -23.20 13.78 -10.61
C GLU A 389 -22.40 12.48 -10.50
N ALA A 390 -21.09 12.55 -10.33
CA ALA A 390 -20.25 11.38 -10.14
C ALA A 390 -20.62 10.63 -8.84
N VAL A 391 -20.82 11.34 -7.73
CA VAL A 391 -21.26 10.72 -6.46
C VAL A 391 -22.71 10.24 -6.54
N ARG A 392 -23.61 11.00 -7.20
CA ARG A 392 -25.00 10.59 -7.45
C ARG A 392 -25.07 9.29 -8.23
N ASN A 393 -24.21 9.12 -9.24
CA ASN A 393 -24.14 7.90 -10.02
C ASN A 393 -23.54 6.73 -9.22
N LYS A 394 -22.67 7.03 -8.25
CA LYS A 394 -21.95 6.03 -7.45
C LYS A 394 -22.81 5.40 -6.36
N PHE A 395 -23.76 6.14 -5.80
CA PHE A 395 -24.57 5.69 -4.66
C PHE A 395 -26.07 5.88 -4.88
N SER A 396 -26.86 4.98 -4.31
CA SER A 396 -28.32 5.06 -4.25
C SER A 396 -28.78 4.84 -2.80
N ILE A 397 -29.78 5.62 -2.36
CA ILE A 397 -30.39 5.48 -1.03
C ILE A 397 -31.54 4.47 -1.10
N VAL A 398 -31.74 3.72 -0.01
CA VAL A 398 -32.92 2.88 0.25
C VAL A 398 -33.83 3.66 1.20
N PRO A 399 -34.91 4.35 0.71
CA PRO A 399 -35.67 5.30 1.52
C PRO A 399 -36.32 4.67 2.76
N ASP A 400 -36.86 3.45 2.63
CA ASP A 400 -37.55 2.74 3.72
C ASP A 400 -36.63 2.41 4.90
N VAL A 401 -35.32 2.34 4.66
CA VAL A 401 -34.31 2.11 5.71
C VAL A 401 -33.97 3.41 6.43
N VAL A 402 -33.99 4.55 5.72
CA VAL A 402 -33.46 5.85 6.17
C VAL A 402 -34.51 6.74 6.78
N GLN A 403 -35.74 6.74 6.22
CA GLN A 403 -36.80 7.71 6.57
C GLN A 403 -37.14 7.71 8.07
N GLY A 404 -37.06 8.87 8.70
CA GLY A 404 -37.38 9.10 10.11
C GLY A 404 -36.37 8.52 11.10
N LYS A 405 -35.22 7.97 10.66
CA LYS A 405 -34.22 7.30 11.51
C LYS A 405 -33.12 8.23 12.00
N ARG A 406 -32.65 7.96 13.22
CA ARG A 406 -31.37 8.44 13.72
C ARG A 406 -30.32 7.42 13.28
N ILE A 407 -29.32 7.86 12.54
CA ILE A 407 -28.37 7.00 11.84
C ILE A 407 -26.96 7.22 12.38
N VAL A 408 -26.30 6.15 12.85
CA VAL A 408 -24.86 6.15 12.96
C VAL A 408 -24.30 5.75 11.60
N LEU A 409 -23.72 6.70 10.89
CA LEU A 409 -23.09 6.51 9.59
C LEU A 409 -21.60 6.26 9.79
N ILE A 410 -21.11 5.14 9.30
CA ILE A 410 -19.70 4.74 9.47
C ILE A 410 -18.95 4.84 8.13
N ASP A 411 -17.81 5.54 8.16
CA ASP A 411 -16.85 5.59 7.05
C ASP A 411 -15.42 5.37 7.55
N ASP A 412 -14.47 5.26 6.64
CA ASP A 412 -13.05 5.11 6.95
C ASP A 412 -12.42 6.46 7.35
N SER A 413 -12.57 7.49 6.54
CA SER A 413 -11.85 8.76 6.68
C SER A 413 -12.51 9.91 5.93
N ILE A 414 -12.06 11.14 6.20
CA ILE A 414 -12.38 12.35 5.44
C ILE A 414 -11.07 13.04 5.05
N VAL A 415 -10.90 13.29 3.74
CA VAL A 415 -9.78 14.09 3.19
C VAL A 415 -10.26 15.51 2.87
N ARG A 416 -11.11 15.66 1.84
CA ARG A 416 -11.67 16.93 1.37
C ARG A 416 -13.13 17.17 1.78
N GLY A 417 -13.84 16.12 2.20
CA GLY A 417 -15.22 16.14 2.74
C GLY A 417 -16.35 16.31 1.71
N THR A 418 -16.03 16.37 0.40
CA THR A 418 -17.05 16.58 -0.65
C THR A 418 -17.97 15.38 -0.81
N THR A 419 -17.44 14.16 -0.81
CA THR A 419 -18.21 12.92 -0.89
C THR A 419 -19.11 12.74 0.32
N SER A 420 -18.58 12.92 1.53
CA SER A 420 -19.35 12.80 2.78
C SER A 420 -20.50 13.81 2.84
N ARG A 421 -20.23 15.08 2.46
CA ARG A 421 -21.24 16.14 2.37
C ARG A 421 -22.38 15.77 1.42
N TYR A 422 -22.05 15.23 0.26
CA TYR A 422 -23.04 14.84 -0.73
C TYR A 422 -23.90 13.67 -0.23
N ILE A 423 -23.27 12.62 0.33
CA ILE A 423 -24.00 11.48 0.91
C ILE A 423 -24.95 11.95 2.02
N VAL A 424 -24.48 12.83 2.91
CA VAL A 424 -25.32 13.41 3.98
C VAL A 424 -26.50 14.18 3.40
N SER A 425 -26.29 14.97 2.33
CA SER A 425 -27.39 15.65 1.64
C SER A 425 -28.43 14.67 1.08
N MET A 426 -27.99 13.58 0.45
CA MET A 426 -28.88 12.52 -0.04
C MET A 426 -29.69 11.88 1.10
N LEU A 427 -29.04 11.57 2.23
CA LEU A 427 -29.70 10.99 3.40
C LEU A 427 -30.73 11.94 4.01
N ARG A 428 -30.45 13.26 4.08
CA ARG A 428 -31.39 14.29 4.51
C ARG A 428 -32.60 14.37 3.58
N GLN A 429 -32.38 14.35 2.26
CA GLN A 429 -33.47 14.35 1.25
C GLN A 429 -34.33 13.09 1.36
N ALA A 430 -33.77 11.95 1.74
CA ALA A 430 -34.48 10.70 2.00
C ALA A 430 -35.21 10.70 3.38
N GLY A 431 -35.13 11.79 4.15
CA GLY A 431 -35.84 11.95 5.41
C GLY A 431 -35.12 11.39 6.64
N ALA A 432 -33.82 11.27 6.64
CA ALA A 432 -33.05 10.95 7.86
C ALA A 432 -33.32 12.00 8.94
N LYS A 433 -33.62 11.55 10.16
CA LYS A 433 -33.93 12.44 11.29
C LYS A 433 -32.67 13.06 11.87
N GLU A 434 -31.71 12.24 12.18
CA GLU A 434 -30.37 12.64 12.67
C GLU A 434 -29.29 11.76 12.05
N ILE A 435 -28.12 12.34 11.81
CA ILE A 435 -26.97 11.65 11.21
C ILE A 435 -25.74 11.89 12.07
N TYR A 436 -25.17 10.82 12.61
CA TYR A 436 -23.95 10.80 13.41
C TYR A 436 -22.87 10.13 12.60
N LEU A 437 -21.95 10.91 12.02
CA LEU A 437 -20.85 10.40 11.21
C LEU A 437 -19.69 10.01 12.12
N CYS A 438 -19.29 8.75 12.04
CA CYS A 438 -18.15 8.20 12.78
C CYS A 438 -17.14 7.63 11.81
N LEU A 439 -15.87 7.98 12.00
CA LEU A 439 -14.75 7.65 11.14
C LEU A 439 -13.76 6.76 11.87
N THR A 440 -13.25 5.72 11.19
CA THR A 440 -12.28 4.80 11.77
C THR A 440 -10.85 5.34 11.76
N SER A 441 -10.58 6.42 11.02
CA SER A 441 -9.33 7.16 11.10
C SER A 441 -9.40 8.28 12.13
N GLU A 442 -8.23 8.79 12.49
CA GLU A 442 -8.06 10.12 13.07
C GLU A 442 -8.22 11.20 12.00
N PRO A 443 -8.33 12.49 12.37
CA PRO A 443 -8.33 13.58 11.40
C PRO A 443 -6.99 13.66 10.65
N ILE A 444 -7.04 13.66 9.32
CA ILE A 444 -5.86 13.75 8.47
C ILE A 444 -5.43 15.21 8.38
N ARG A 445 -4.32 15.54 9.02
CA ARG A 445 -3.82 16.91 9.15
C ARG A 445 -2.55 17.20 8.38
N TYR A 446 -1.78 16.16 8.07
CA TYR A 446 -0.45 16.31 7.48
C TYR A 446 -0.31 15.52 6.19
N PRO A 447 0.48 16.01 5.22
CA PRO A 447 0.77 15.31 3.99
C PRO A 447 1.39 13.94 4.24
N CYS A 448 1.20 13.02 3.31
CA CYS A 448 1.93 11.76 3.29
C CYS A 448 3.11 11.84 2.31
N TYR A 449 4.30 11.43 2.74
CA TYR A 449 5.50 11.36 1.91
C TYR A 449 5.88 9.91 1.53
N PHE A 450 5.11 8.91 1.99
CA PHE A 450 5.43 7.49 1.87
C PHE A 450 4.51 6.74 0.90
N GLY A 451 3.88 7.48 -0.05
CA GLY A 451 3.16 6.88 -1.19
C GLY A 451 1.67 7.20 -1.28
N ILE A 452 1.01 7.77 -0.25
CA ILE A 452 -0.39 8.22 -0.37
C ILE A 452 -0.40 9.60 -1.07
N ASP A 453 -1.32 9.80 -2.02
CA ASP A 453 -1.47 11.07 -2.72
C ASP A 453 -2.23 12.11 -1.88
N THR A 454 -1.56 12.64 -0.87
CA THR A 454 -2.03 13.77 -0.04
C THR A 454 -0.90 14.78 0.09
N SER A 455 -0.36 15.21 -1.04
CA SER A 455 0.87 16.00 -1.10
C SER A 455 0.69 17.47 -0.68
N ASP A 456 -0.53 18.01 -0.79
CA ASP A 456 -0.82 19.40 -0.43
C ASP A 456 -1.63 19.46 0.88
N ALA A 457 -1.02 20.03 1.92
CA ALA A 457 -1.68 20.23 3.20
C ALA A 457 -2.94 21.12 3.09
N GLU A 458 -2.95 22.07 2.15
CA GLU A 458 -4.09 22.96 1.92
C GLU A 458 -5.33 22.23 1.40
N GLU A 459 -5.17 21.06 0.81
CA GLU A 459 -6.28 20.21 0.39
C GLU A 459 -6.89 19.38 1.53
N LEU A 460 -6.18 19.23 2.64
CA LEU A 460 -6.62 18.46 3.80
C LEU A 460 -7.61 19.28 4.65
N LEU A 461 -8.85 18.82 4.71
CA LEU A 461 -9.90 19.53 5.43
C LEU A 461 -9.55 19.74 6.91
N ALA A 462 -9.00 18.72 7.59
CA ALA A 462 -8.63 18.79 9.00
C ALA A 462 -7.30 19.53 9.28
N HIS A 463 -6.53 19.88 8.24
CA HIS A 463 -5.41 20.82 8.36
C HIS A 463 -5.92 22.26 8.52
N ARG A 464 -6.99 22.61 7.81
CA ARG A 464 -7.50 23.99 7.70
C ARG A 464 -8.61 24.32 8.68
N TYR A 465 -9.41 23.35 9.08
CA TYR A 465 -10.63 23.56 9.83
C TYR A 465 -10.68 22.71 11.11
N SER A 466 -11.30 23.25 12.14
CA SER A 466 -11.65 22.51 13.35
C SER A 466 -12.69 21.42 13.07
N ILE A 467 -12.75 20.43 13.92
CA ILE A 467 -13.76 19.33 13.81
C ILE A 467 -15.19 19.88 13.79
N GLU A 468 -15.46 20.95 14.55
CA GLU A 468 -16.80 21.57 14.57
C GLU A 468 -17.11 22.27 13.25
N GLU A 469 -16.16 22.95 12.62
CA GLU A 469 -16.35 23.56 11.30
C GLU A 469 -16.55 22.48 10.22
N ILE A 470 -15.80 21.37 10.30
CA ILE A 470 -15.98 20.21 9.43
C ILE A 470 -17.37 19.60 9.60
N ARG A 471 -17.84 19.42 10.84
CA ARG A 471 -19.19 18.93 11.14
C ARG A 471 -20.27 19.80 10.47
N GLN A 472 -20.13 21.12 10.62
CA GLN A 472 -21.06 22.08 10.00
C GLN A 472 -21.00 22.07 8.48
N TYR A 473 -19.80 21.97 7.91
CA TYR A 473 -19.58 21.89 6.46
C TYR A 473 -20.22 20.65 5.84
N ILE A 474 -20.07 19.49 6.48
CA ILE A 474 -20.67 18.23 6.02
C ILE A 474 -22.18 18.21 6.25
N GLY A 475 -22.69 18.89 7.29
CA GLY A 475 -24.12 18.99 7.63
C GLY A 475 -24.64 17.83 8.48
N VAL A 476 -23.77 17.20 9.28
CA VAL A 476 -24.14 16.15 10.23
C VAL A 476 -24.45 16.70 11.61
N ASP A 477 -25.27 15.98 12.38
CA ASP A 477 -25.63 16.37 13.76
C ASP A 477 -24.46 16.14 14.72
N ARG A 478 -23.68 15.07 14.47
CA ARG A 478 -22.45 14.76 15.20
C ARG A 478 -21.38 14.22 14.24
N LEU A 479 -20.13 14.59 14.52
CA LEU A 479 -18.95 14.08 13.83
C LEU A 479 -17.97 13.53 14.87
N TYR A 480 -17.50 12.31 14.66
CA TYR A 480 -16.53 11.67 15.53
C TYR A 480 -15.46 10.94 14.72
N TYR A 481 -14.23 11.17 15.07
CA TYR A 481 -13.07 10.44 14.59
C TYR A 481 -12.58 9.48 15.69
N LEU A 482 -12.18 8.29 15.33
CA LEU A 482 -11.58 7.36 16.28
C LEU A 482 -10.39 8.04 16.98
N SER A 483 -10.31 7.93 18.30
CA SER A 483 -9.21 8.52 19.04
C SER A 483 -7.88 7.81 18.74
N HIS A 484 -6.75 8.50 18.92
CA HIS A 484 -5.43 7.90 18.79
C HIS A 484 -5.28 6.67 19.69
N GLU A 485 -5.68 6.79 20.96
CA GLU A 485 -5.67 5.69 21.91
C GLU A 485 -6.55 4.53 21.45
N GLY A 486 -7.72 4.85 20.88
CA GLY A 486 -8.65 3.86 20.37
C GLY A 486 -8.12 3.13 19.14
N LEU A 487 -7.48 3.86 18.23
CA LEU A 487 -6.81 3.28 17.06
C LEU A 487 -5.69 2.33 17.50
N VAL A 488 -4.77 2.82 18.35
CA VAL A 488 -3.66 2.01 18.92
C VAL A 488 -4.20 0.81 19.69
N GLN A 489 -5.27 0.96 20.48
CA GLN A 489 -5.86 -0.14 21.23
C GLN A 489 -6.49 -1.19 20.30
N SER A 490 -7.14 -0.77 19.21
CA SER A 490 -7.65 -1.69 18.20
C SER A 490 -6.53 -2.53 17.60
N MET A 491 -5.37 -1.92 17.30
CA MET A 491 -4.22 -2.61 16.76
C MET A 491 -3.45 -3.46 17.78
N LYS A 492 -3.31 -2.99 19.03
CA LYS A 492 -2.66 -3.78 20.09
C LYS A 492 -3.39 -5.09 20.41
N GLN A 493 -4.71 -5.10 20.31
CA GLN A 493 -5.48 -6.34 20.47
C GLN A 493 -5.16 -7.37 19.39
N LEU A 494 -4.58 -6.91 18.29
CA LEU A 494 -4.23 -7.68 17.11
C LEU A 494 -2.70 -7.90 17.00
N GLU A 495 -1.93 -7.50 18.02
CA GLU A 495 -0.46 -7.64 18.08
C GLU A 495 0.29 -6.97 16.93
N VAL A 496 -0.29 -5.94 16.30
CA VAL A 496 0.42 -5.13 15.30
C VAL A 496 1.45 -4.25 16.00
N PRO A 497 2.74 -4.46 15.78
CA PRO A 497 3.77 -3.90 16.66
C PRO A 497 3.92 -2.38 16.56
N HIS A 498 4.01 -1.85 15.34
CA HIS A 498 4.23 -0.42 15.12
C HIS A 498 3.55 0.06 13.83
N LEU A 499 2.95 1.25 13.89
CA LEU A 499 2.22 1.86 12.80
C LEU A 499 2.81 3.22 12.40
N CYS A 500 2.88 3.49 11.10
CA CYS A 500 3.04 4.85 10.62
C CYS A 500 1.69 5.58 10.71
N VAL A 501 1.64 6.62 11.53
CA VAL A 501 0.47 7.51 11.74
C VAL A 501 0.82 8.97 11.45
N ALA A 502 1.87 9.22 10.67
CA ALA A 502 2.41 10.55 10.40
C ALA A 502 1.39 11.52 9.79
N CYS A 503 0.47 11.03 8.96
CA CYS A 503 -0.62 11.84 8.40
C CYS A 503 -1.60 12.40 9.45
N PHE A 504 -1.62 11.83 10.66
CA PHE A 504 -2.42 12.33 11.79
C PHE A 504 -1.60 13.22 12.71
N THR A 505 -0.36 12.83 13.02
CA THR A 505 0.49 13.42 14.07
C THR A 505 1.48 14.46 13.56
N GLY A 506 1.93 14.36 12.30
CA GLY A 506 3.04 15.14 11.75
C GLY A 506 4.43 14.60 12.13
N GLU A 507 4.48 13.49 12.87
CA GLU A 507 5.73 12.83 13.25
C GLU A 507 6.07 11.72 12.24
N TYR A 508 7.07 11.97 11.41
CA TYR A 508 7.48 11.05 10.34
C TYR A 508 8.57 10.10 10.82
N PRO A 509 8.41 8.77 10.66
CA PRO A 509 9.39 7.78 11.14
C PRO A 509 10.75 7.86 10.44
N SER A 510 10.80 8.38 9.23
CA SER A 510 12.04 8.66 8.50
C SER A 510 12.12 10.13 8.09
N PRO A 511 13.34 10.70 7.95
CA PRO A 511 13.51 12.08 7.55
C PRO A 511 12.83 12.37 6.21
N VAL A 512 12.18 13.52 6.14
CA VAL A 512 11.69 14.10 4.88
C VAL A 512 12.55 15.33 4.61
N GLY A 513 13.34 15.29 3.53
CA GLY A 513 14.27 16.38 3.21
C GLY A 513 13.55 17.71 2.98
N ASP A 514 14.17 18.84 3.37
CA ASP A 514 13.63 20.19 3.20
C ASP A 514 13.35 20.56 1.72
N GLU A 515 13.98 19.87 0.78
CA GLU A 515 13.79 20.04 -0.66
C GLU A 515 12.68 19.13 -1.24
N TYR A 516 11.98 18.36 -0.40
CA TYR A 516 10.96 17.45 -0.90
C TYR A 516 9.73 18.24 -1.35
N THR A 517 9.60 18.40 -2.65
CA THR A 517 8.37 18.84 -3.30
C THR A 517 7.75 17.66 -4.05
N LYS A 518 6.70 17.08 -3.51
CA LYS A 518 5.90 16.07 -4.21
C LYS A 518 5.30 16.75 -5.45
N GLY A 519 5.60 16.25 -6.63
CA GLY A 519 5.07 16.83 -7.89
C GLY A 519 5.90 17.97 -8.50
N GLY A 520 7.18 18.02 -8.22
CA GLY A 520 8.11 18.88 -8.98
C GLY A 520 7.95 18.60 -10.47
N THR A 521 7.41 19.58 -11.21
CA THR A 521 7.25 19.52 -12.67
C THR A 521 8.64 19.40 -13.29
N TYR A 522 8.96 18.22 -13.80
CA TYR A 522 10.08 18.08 -14.71
C TYR A 522 9.66 18.72 -16.03
N VAL A 523 10.22 19.87 -16.33
CA VAL A 523 10.19 20.44 -17.68
C VAL A 523 11.20 19.62 -18.48
N CYS A 524 10.70 18.82 -19.44
CA CYS A 524 11.54 18.16 -20.46
C CYS A 524 12.20 19.19 -21.34
#